data_ad98da7b54fcdedff7d1befb97834374
#
_entry.id   ad98da7b54fcdedff7d1befb97834374
#
_cell.length_a   1.000
_cell.length_b   1.000
_cell.length_c   1.000
_cell.angle_alpha   90.00
_cell.angle_beta   90.00
_cell.angle_gamma   90.00
#
_symmetry.space_group_name_H-M   'P 1'
#
loop_
_entity.id
_entity.type
_entity.pdbx_description
1 polymer ?
#
loop_
_entity_poly.entity_id
_entity_poly.type
_entity_poly.pdbx_seq_one_letter_code
_entity_poly.pdbx_strand_id
1 'polypeptide(L)'
;MKKLNTQHWFLPFLLICVLIVGGCASNTTSTEIQNNNSADSQSATPISQNPTQPMTNLPQLNGKATVVMTVNGSPITIEVDGTNAPVTAGNFVDLVNKGVYDGLAFHRVVREPDPFVAQGGDPQSKDPNFPSARLGTGGFIDPATSKERMIPLEIKPKGAEQPIYSKTLESARITAAPVLSHRRGAVAMARSQFPDSASSQFYFSLAELPFLDGSYAVFGNVTDGMNVVDKIQQGDRIDSAKVTQGLENLKN
;
A
#
# COMPACT_ATOMS: atom_id res chain seq x y z
N MET A 1 37.49 47.99 0.95
CA MET A 1 38.67 47.53 1.75
C MET A 1 38.16 47.03 3.08
N LYS A 2 38.12 45.74 3.32
CA LYS A 2 38.57 44.99 4.49
C LYS A 2 38.37 43.53 4.23
N LYS A 3 39.48 42.84 4.19
CA LYS A 3 39.69 41.42 3.98
C LYS A 3 39.52 40.63 5.27
N LEU A 4 39.33 39.32 5.08
CA LEU A 4 39.75 38.17 5.91
C LEU A 4 38.81 37.87 7.10
N ASN A 5 38.52 36.62 7.44
CA ASN A 5 39.43 35.47 7.58
C ASN A 5 38.65 34.16 7.60
N THR A 6 39.13 33.19 6.87
CA THR A 6 38.85 31.76 6.94
C THR A 6 39.48 31.15 8.18
N GLN A 7 38.79 30.27 8.89
CA GLN A 7 39.44 29.35 9.80
C GLN A 7 38.77 27.96 9.73
N HIS A 8 39.50 27.06 9.11
CA HIS A 8 39.28 25.63 9.11
C HIS A 8 39.59 25.04 10.49
N TRP A 9 38.68 24.23 11.03
CA TRP A 9 38.99 23.39 12.18
C TRP A 9 38.70 21.93 11.85
N PHE A 10 39.77 21.25 11.41
CA PHE A 10 39.85 19.80 11.35
C PHE A 10 40.20 19.27 12.73
N LEU A 11 39.42 18.36 13.28
CA LEU A 11 39.82 17.48 14.38
C LEU A 11 39.74 16.03 13.90
N PRO A 12 40.80 15.26 13.97
CA PRO A 12 40.79 13.84 13.66
C PRO A 12 40.36 13.04 14.89
N PHE A 13 39.36 12.19 14.76
CA PHE A 13 39.03 11.18 15.77
C PHE A 13 39.90 9.94 15.60
N LEU A 14 40.65 9.69 16.65
CA LEU A 14 41.61 8.61 16.82
C LEU A 14 40.88 7.28 17.02
N LEU A 15 41.23 6.30 16.20
CA LEU A 15 40.78 4.92 16.26
C LEU A 15 41.54 4.18 17.35
N ILE A 16 40.93 3.67 18.39
CA ILE A 16 41.53 2.75 19.36
C ILE A 16 40.94 1.34 19.11
N CYS A 17 41.79 0.49 18.50
CA CYS A 17 41.60 -0.96 18.47
C CYS A 17 42.11 -1.56 19.78
N VAL A 18 41.26 -2.26 20.52
CA VAL A 18 41.70 -3.15 21.59
C VAL A 18 41.42 -4.58 21.14
N LEU A 19 42.51 -5.28 20.84
CA LEU A 19 42.57 -6.72 20.65
C LEU A 19 42.74 -7.38 22.03
N ILE A 20 41.83 -8.28 22.40
CA ILE A 20 42.10 -9.21 23.50
C ILE A 20 42.12 -10.61 22.92
N VAL A 21 43.27 -11.19 22.92
CA VAL A 21 43.60 -12.58 22.61
C VAL A 21 43.81 -13.32 23.94
N GLY A 22 43.19 -14.47 24.08
CA GLY A 22 43.49 -15.48 25.11
C GLY A 22 42.49 -16.60 24.97
N GLY A 23 42.74 -17.76 24.66
CA GLY A 23 43.86 -18.67 24.63
C GLY A 23 43.61 -19.85 25.56
N CYS A 24 43.45 -21.11 24.98
CA CYS A 24 43.69 -22.45 25.54
C CYS A 24 42.70 -22.97 26.58
N ALA A 25 42.39 -24.25 26.69
CA ALA A 25 42.80 -25.51 26.07
C ALA A 25 41.86 -26.63 26.51
N SER A 26 41.81 -27.68 25.72
CA SER A 26 41.26 -29.03 25.86
C SER A 26 41.20 -29.66 27.27
N ASN A 27 40.15 -30.46 27.53
CA ASN A 27 40.34 -31.89 27.82
C ASN A 27 39.03 -32.70 27.69
N THR A 28 39.17 -33.84 27.08
CA THR A 28 38.29 -34.98 26.91
C THR A 28 37.94 -35.64 28.26
N THR A 29 36.71 -36.08 28.46
CA THR A 29 36.41 -37.41 29.02
C THR A 29 34.91 -37.72 28.85
N SER A 30 34.62 -38.85 28.23
CA SER A 30 33.32 -39.47 28.06
C SER A 30 32.73 -39.94 29.38
N THR A 31 31.45 -39.74 29.59
CA THR A 31 30.63 -40.69 30.40
C THR A 31 29.17 -40.52 29.99
N GLU A 32 28.59 -41.55 29.43
CA GLU A 32 27.15 -41.74 29.25
C GLU A 32 26.44 -41.75 30.60
N ILE A 33 25.39 -40.95 30.72
CA ILE A 33 24.25 -41.25 31.58
C ILE A 33 22.99 -40.77 30.86
N GLN A 34 22.15 -41.73 30.50
CA GLN A 34 20.77 -41.47 30.09
C GLN A 34 19.99 -40.84 31.25
N ASN A 35 19.30 -39.78 31.00
CA ASN A 35 18.07 -39.45 31.71
C ASN A 35 17.12 -38.65 30.83
N ASN A 36 15.98 -39.29 30.60
CA ASN A 36 14.77 -38.68 30.03
C ASN A 36 14.32 -37.52 30.90
N ASN A 37 14.19 -36.33 30.29
CA ASN A 37 13.18 -35.37 30.70
C ASN A 37 12.77 -34.54 29.48
N SER A 38 11.54 -34.77 29.06
CA SER A 38 10.78 -33.97 28.10
C SER A 38 10.70 -32.53 28.61
N ALA A 39 11.38 -31.60 27.95
CA ALA A 39 11.12 -30.20 28.05
C ALA A 39 10.67 -29.71 26.65
N ASP A 40 9.43 -29.37 26.61
CA ASP A 40 8.64 -28.85 25.57
C ASP A 40 9.33 -27.61 24.94
N SER A 41 10.06 -27.82 23.85
CA SER A 41 10.50 -26.74 22.99
C SER A 41 9.33 -26.40 22.07
N GLN A 42 8.50 -25.48 22.50
CA GLN A 42 7.54 -24.82 21.60
C GLN A 42 8.32 -24.17 20.45
N SER A 43 8.43 -24.94 19.38
CA SER A 43 8.80 -24.45 18.06
C SER A 43 7.74 -23.42 17.66
N ALA A 44 8.13 -22.14 17.68
CA ALA A 44 7.31 -21.08 17.12
C ALA A 44 7.10 -21.40 15.63
N THR A 45 5.95 -21.97 15.33
CA THR A 45 5.45 -22.15 13.97
C THR A 45 5.37 -20.75 13.35
N PRO A 46 5.99 -20.48 12.19
CA PRO A 46 5.75 -19.23 11.49
C PRO A 46 4.25 -19.21 11.17
N ILE A 47 3.55 -18.22 11.69
CA ILE A 47 2.16 -17.94 11.33
C ILE A 47 2.18 -17.62 9.85
N SER A 48 1.91 -18.62 9.03
CA SER A 48 1.55 -18.46 7.63
C SER A 48 0.20 -17.76 7.61
N GLN A 49 0.24 -16.42 7.62
CA GLN A 49 -0.94 -15.62 7.35
C GLN A 49 -1.17 -15.66 5.84
N ASN A 50 -1.81 -16.72 5.40
CA ASN A 50 -2.51 -16.74 4.14
C ASN A 50 -3.95 -16.27 4.45
N PRO A 51 -4.31 -15.00 4.24
CA PRO A 51 -5.69 -14.59 4.25
C PRO A 51 -6.28 -14.96 2.90
N THR A 52 -6.50 -16.22 2.67
CA THR A 52 -7.22 -16.70 1.50
C THR A 52 -8.71 -16.51 1.76
N GLN A 53 -9.22 -15.30 1.63
CA GLN A 53 -10.62 -15.16 1.23
C GLN A 53 -10.71 -15.73 -0.19
N PRO A 54 -11.64 -16.67 -0.46
CA PRO A 54 -11.84 -17.13 -1.83
C PRO A 54 -12.12 -15.90 -2.70
N MET A 55 -11.38 -15.72 -3.80
CA MET A 55 -11.56 -14.58 -4.73
C MET A 55 -12.98 -14.50 -5.28
N THR A 56 -13.73 -15.60 -5.22
CA THR A 56 -15.15 -15.71 -5.58
C THR A 56 -16.10 -14.88 -4.71
N ASN A 57 -15.66 -14.43 -3.54
CA ASN A 57 -16.48 -13.64 -2.61
C ASN A 57 -16.07 -12.15 -2.56
N LEU A 58 -15.15 -11.73 -3.43
CA LEU A 58 -14.75 -10.32 -3.52
C LEU A 58 -15.54 -9.62 -4.63
N PRO A 59 -15.95 -8.36 -4.44
CA PRO A 59 -16.57 -7.57 -5.49
C PRO A 59 -15.67 -7.50 -6.73
N GLN A 60 -16.24 -7.65 -7.91
CA GLN A 60 -15.53 -7.55 -9.18
C GLN A 60 -16.22 -6.55 -10.10
N LEU A 61 -15.45 -5.75 -10.82
CA LEU A 61 -15.95 -4.84 -11.84
C LEU A 61 -15.71 -5.45 -13.24
N ASN A 62 -16.77 -5.75 -13.97
CA ASN A 62 -16.69 -6.27 -15.34
C ASN A 62 -16.79 -5.12 -16.34
N GLY A 63 -15.66 -4.56 -16.76
CA GLY A 63 -15.60 -3.38 -17.62
C GLY A 63 -15.16 -2.13 -16.85
N LYS A 64 -15.71 -0.98 -17.20
CA LYS A 64 -15.30 0.30 -16.60
C LYS A 64 -16.42 0.89 -15.74
N ALA A 65 -16.02 1.75 -14.81
CA ALA A 65 -16.91 2.63 -14.07
C ALA A 65 -16.32 4.05 -13.99
N THR A 66 -17.18 5.04 -13.78
CA THR A 66 -16.79 6.42 -13.51
C THR A 66 -17.17 6.77 -12.08
N VAL A 67 -16.20 7.26 -11.32
CA VAL A 67 -16.40 7.78 -9.97
C VAL A 67 -16.11 9.27 -9.96
N VAL A 68 -17.00 10.06 -9.37
CA VAL A 68 -16.77 11.47 -9.06
C VAL A 68 -16.54 11.59 -7.56
N MET A 69 -15.33 12.01 -7.20
CA MET A 69 -14.91 12.28 -5.82
C MET A 69 -14.83 13.80 -5.63
N THR A 70 -15.49 14.33 -4.60
CA THR A 70 -15.42 15.75 -4.28
C THR A 70 -14.48 15.96 -3.11
N VAL A 71 -13.53 16.88 -3.26
CA VAL A 71 -12.57 17.28 -2.23
C VAL A 71 -12.54 18.80 -2.16
N ASN A 72 -12.75 19.36 -0.97
CA ASN A 72 -12.82 20.82 -0.77
C ASN A 72 -13.82 21.50 -1.75
N GLY A 73 -14.99 20.89 -1.95
CA GLY A 73 -16.05 21.38 -2.85
C GLY A 73 -15.75 21.25 -4.35
N SER A 74 -14.62 20.66 -4.74
CA SER A 74 -14.20 20.53 -6.14
C SER A 74 -14.20 19.07 -6.59
N PRO A 75 -14.73 18.76 -7.80
CA PRO A 75 -14.82 17.39 -8.28
C PRO A 75 -13.51 16.89 -8.87
N ILE A 76 -13.27 15.59 -8.70
CA ILE A 76 -12.23 14.79 -9.33
C ILE A 76 -12.95 13.63 -10.03
N THR A 77 -12.82 13.50 -11.33
CA THR A 77 -13.41 12.41 -12.11
C THR A 77 -12.37 11.32 -12.31
N ILE A 78 -12.72 10.09 -11.92
CA ILE A 78 -11.86 8.91 -11.97
C ILE A 78 -12.50 7.87 -12.89
N GLU A 79 -11.81 7.47 -13.94
CA GLU A 79 -12.13 6.24 -14.68
C GLU A 79 -11.53 5.07 -13.95
N VAL A 80 -12.36 4.07 -13.60
CA VAL A 80 -11.97 2.83 -12.91
C VAL A 80 -12.01 1.69 -13.91
N ASP A 81 -10.91 0.94 -14.03
CA ASP A 81 -10.69 -0.08 -15.06
C ASP A 81 -10.79 -1.50 -14.51
N GLY A 82 -11.99 -2.06 -14.49
CA GLY A 82 -12.22 -3.46 -14.13
C GLY A 82 -11.85 -4.47 -15.24
N THR A 83 -11.57 -4.01 -16.47
CA THR A 83 -11.10 -4.90 -17.53
C THR A 83 -9.69 -5.41 -17.25
N ASN A 84 -8.87 -4.58 -16.62
CA ASN A 84 -7.47 -4.89 -16.34
C ASN A 84 -7.16 -5.13 -14.86
N ALA A 85 -8.07 -4.71 -13.97
CA ALA A 85 -7.96 -4.90 -12.53
C ALA A 85 -9.35 -5.20 -11.89
N PRO A 86 -10.01 -6.32 -12.25
CA PRO A 86 -11.41 -6.57 -11.88
C PRO A 86 -11.65 -6.59 -10.37
N VAL A 87 -10.80 -7.21 -9.57
CA VAL A 87 -10.98 -7.32 -8.12
C VAL A 87 -10.68 -5.98 -7.43
N THR A 88 -9.60 -5.34 -7.80
CA THR A 88 -9.19 -4.06 -7.19
C THR A 88 -10.17 -2.95 -7.54
N ALA A 89 -10.58 -2.86 -8.80
CA ALA A 89 -11.59 -1.92 -9.29
C ALA A 89 -12.95 -2.20 -8.64
N GLY A 90 -13.35 -3.47 -8.56
CA GLY A 90 -14.60 -3.90 -7.93
C GLY A 90 -14.66 -3.52 -6.45
N ASN A 91 -13.59 -3.80 -5.71
CA ASN A 91 -13.49 -3.39 -4.31
C ASN A 91 -13.64 -1.88 -4.14
N PHE A 92 -12.94 -1.08 -4.94
CA PHE A 92 -13.01 0.39 -4.86
C PHE A 92 -14.43 0.89 -5.18
N VAL A 93 -15.05 0.42 -6.27
CA VAL A 93 -16.41 0.81 -6.68
C VAL A 93 -17.44 0.40 -5.62
N ASP A 94 -17.32 -0.79 -5.03
CA ASP A 94 -18.19 -1.25 -3.95
C ASP A 94 -18.08 -0.35 -2.71
N LEU A 95 -16.87 0.02 -2.31
CA LEU A 95 -16.63 0.90 -1.17
C LEU A 95 -17.16 2.32 -1.42
N VAL A 96 -17.00 2.84 -2.65
CA VAL A 96 -17.62 4.11 -3.07
C VAL A 96 -19.14 4.03 -2.98
N ASN A 97 -19.74 2.97 -3.52
CA ASN A 97 -21.20 2.78 -3.51
C ASN A 97 -21.78 2.63 -2.08
N LYS A 98 -20.98 2.10 -1.15
CA LYS A 98 -21.30 2.01 0.28
C LYS A 98 -21.06 3.31 1.06
N GLY A 99 -20.53 4.38 0.43
CA GLY A 99 -20.22 5.66 1.08
C GLY A 99 -19.07 5.57 2.09
N VAL A 100 -18.22 4.56 1.97
CA VAL A 100 -17.11 4.34 2.91
C VAL A 100 -16.14 5.51 2.90
N TYR A 101 -15.89 6.10 1.74
CA TYR A 101 -14.91 7.18 1.58
C TYR A 101 -15.40 8.56 2.04
N ASP A 102 -16.69 8.75 2.24
CA ASP A 102 -17.27 10.04 2.63
C ASP A 102 -16.77 10.47 4.02
N GLY A 103 -16.15 11.63 4.09
CA GLY A 103 -15.57 12.21 5.30
C GLY A 103 -14.17 11.72 5.65
N LEU A 104 -13.58 10.78 4.89
CA LEU A 104 -12.21 10.30 5.14
C LEU A 104 -11.18 11.33 4.73
N ALA A 105 -10.06 11.38 5.47
CA ALA A 105 -8.97 12.32 5.18
C ALA A 105 -7.89 11.71 4.28
N PHE A 106 -7.24 12.59 3.54
CA PHE A 106 -5.93 12.30 2.94
C PHE A 106 -4.87 12.38 4.04
N HIS A 107 -4.57 11.26 4.65
CA HIS A 107 -3.69 11.19 5.83
C HIS A 107 -2.20 11.25 5.50
N ARG A 108 -1.83 11.08 4.22
CA ARG A 108 -0.44 11.17 3.77
C ARG A 108 -0.38 11.83 2.39
N VAL A 109 0.27 12.99 2.33
CA VAL A 109 0.53 13.72 1.07
C VAL A 109 2.02 14.04 1.00
N VAL A 110 2.71 13.56 -0.04
CA VAL A 110 4.15 13.74 -0.21
C VAL A 110 4.42 14.48 -1.51
N ARG A 111 5.00 15.67 -1.40
CA ARG A 111 5.32 16.55 -2.53
C ARG A 111 6.78 16.95 -2.58
N GLU A 112 7.47 16.89 -1.44
CA GLU A 112 8.86 17.26 -1.30
C GLU A 112 9.70 16.01 -0.97
N PRO A 113 10.95 15.88 -1.47
CA PRO A 113 11.61 16.81 -2.41
C PRO A 113 11.00 16.74 -3.82
N ASP A 114 10.33 15.65 -4.19
CA ASP A 114 9.65 15.44 -5.47
C ASP A 114 8.20 15.02 -5.26
N PRO A 115 7.27 15.42 -6.16
CA PRO A 115 5.88 14.97 -6.10
C PRO A 115 5.79 13.44 -6.15
N PHE A 116 5.09 12.87 -5.17
CA PHE A 116 4.96 11.42 -5.04
C PHE A 116 3.49 11.00 -5.03
N VAL A 117 2.81 11.06 -3.88
CA VAL A 117 1.43 10.58 -3.75
C VAL A 117 0.57 11.48 -2.86
N ALA A 118 -0.76 11.45 -3.09
CA ALA A 118 -1.79 11.85 -2.15
C ALA A 118 -2.59 10.60 -1.77
N GLN A 119 -2.43 10.11 -0.53
CA GLN A 119 -2.99 8.85 -0.03
C GLN A 119 -4.09 9.11 1.00
N GLY A 120 -5.23 8.43 0.82
CA GLY A 120 -6.38 8.47 1.70
C GLY A 120 -7.03 7.10 1.85
N GLY A 121 -8.28 7.08 2.36
CA GLY A 121 -9.07 5.85 2.41
C GLY A 121 -8.89 5.00 3.68
N ASP A 122 -8.23 5.54 4.73
CA ASP A 122 -8.21 4.92 6.05
C ASP A 122 -9.50 5.28 6.81
N PRO A 123 -10.37 4.30 7.14
CA PRO A 123 -11.64 4.58 7.82
C PRO A 123 -11.47 5.22 9.20
N GLN A 124 -10.33 5.01 9.87
CA GLN A 124 -10.01 5.62 11.16
C GLN A 124 -9.90 7.14 11.06
N SER A 125 -9.59 7.68 9.88
CA SER A 125 -9.50 9.12 9.63
C SER A 125 -10.85 9.85 9.68
N LYS A 126 -11.97 9.11 9.75
CA LYS A 126 -13.30 9.69 9.92
C LYS A 126 -13.47 10.36 11.29
N ASP A 127 -12.85 9.79 12.33
CA ASP A 127 -12.79 10.41 13.65
C ASP A 127 -11.70 11.50 13.68
N PRO A 128 -12.06 12.78 13.87
CA PRO A 128 -11.09 13.87 13.93
C PRO A 128 -10.17 13.79 15.15
N ASN A 129 -10.52 13.00 16.17
CA ASN A 129 -9.72 12.80 17.37
C ASN A 129 -8.79 11.59 17.27
N PHE A 130 -8.87 10.80 16.19
CA PHE A 130 -7.98 9.66 16.01
C PHE A 130 -6.52 10.13 15.87
N PRO A 131 -5.57 9.53 16.61
CA PRO A 131 -4.17 9.97 16.58
C PRO A 131 -3.59 9.92 15.16
N SER A 132 -3.18 11.09 14.64
CA SER A 132 -2.67 11.22 13.27
C SER A 132 -1.47 10.31 12.98
N ALA A 133 -0.62 10.05 13.98
CA ALA A 133 0.53 9.13 13.86
C ALA A 133 0.13 7.65 13.65
N ARG A 134 -1.14 7.31 13.87
CA ARG A 134 -1.68 5.96 13.67
C ARG A 134 -2.50 5.84 12.39
N LEU A 135 -2.77 6.94 11.70
CA LEU A 135 -3.46 6.90 10.40
C LEU A 135 -2.59 6.16 9.37
N GLY A 136 -3.25 5.48 8.46
CA GLY A 136 -2.61 4.60 7.47
C GLY A 136 -2.49 3.15 7.91
N THR A 137 -3.05 2.79 9.10
CA THR A 137 -3.04 1.41 9.61
C THR A 137 -4.40 0.73 9.53
N GLY A 138 -5.48 1.47 9.23
CA GLY A 138 -6.84 0.93 9.16
C GLY A 138 -7.25 0.48 7.76
N GLY A 139 -8.22 -0.45 7.73
CA GLY A 139 -8.88 -0.91 6.53
C GLY A 139 -10.39 -1.06 6.73
N PHE A 140 -11.11 -1.40 5.68
CA PHE A 140 -12.56 -1.55 5.71
C PHE A 140 -12.96 -2.83 6.46
N ILE A 141 -13.69 -2.66 7.57
CA ILE A 141 -14.30 -3.78 8.30
C ILE A 141 -15.65 -4.08 7.64
N ASP A 142 -15.77 -5.27 7.07
CA ASP A 142 -17.00 -5.71 6.43
C ASP A 142 -18.06 -6.00 7.51
N PRO A 143 -19.23 -5.29 7.49
CA PRO A 143 -20.25 -5.46 8.49
C PRO A 143 -20.86 -6.88 8.54
N ALA A 144 -20.83 -7.60 7.41
CA ALA A 144 -21.39 -8.95 7.34
C ALA A 144 -20.51 -9.99 8.04
N THR A 145 -19.20 -9.77 8.06
CA THR A 145 -18.25 -10.72 8.63
C THR A 145 -17.57 -10.22 9.89
N SER A 146 -17.67 -8.92 10.19
CA SER A 146 -16.94 -8.21 11.26
C SER A 146 -15.42 -8.36 11.13
N LYS A 147 -14.91 -8.62 9.92
CA LYS A 147 -13.49 -8.75 9.60
C LYS A 147 -13.08 -7.69 8.60
N GLU A 148 -11.79 -7.35 8.62
CA GLU A 148 -11.23 -6.50 7.58
C GLU A 148 -11.30 -7.23 6.22
N ARG A 149 -11.84 -6.52 5.21
CA ARG A 149 -11.80 -7.01 3.84
C ARG A 149 -10.45 -6.70 3.26
N MET A 150 -9.65 -7.73 3.07
CA MET A 150 -8.39 -7.66 2.33
C MET A 150 -8.59 -8.17 0.91
N ILE A 151 -7.89 -7.57 -0.04
CA ILE A 151 -7.87 -7.98 -1.44
C ILE A 151 -6.44 -8.36 -1.86
N PRO A 152 -6.31 -9.31 -2.80
CA PRO A 152 -5.01 -9.69 -3.32
C PRO A 152 -4.38 -8.56 -4.14
N LEU A 153 -3.04 -8.51 -4.15
CA LEU A 153 -2.31 -7.74 -5.16
C LEU A 153 -2.70 -8.27 -6.54
N GLU A 154 -3.13 -7.38 -7.42
CA GLU A 154 -3.64 -7.69 -8.74
C GLU A 154 -2.92 -6.87 -9.79
N ILE A 155 -2.19 -7.52 -10.68
CA ILE A 155 -1.42 -6.85 -11.74
C ILE A 155 -1.57 -7.62 -13.05
N LYS A 156 -1.99 -6.93 -14.11
CA LYS A 156 -2.05 -7.52 -15.45
C LYS A 156 -0.80 -7.16 -16.24
N PRO A 157 0.08 -8.13 -16.58
CA PRO A 157 1.22 -7.89 -17.45
C PRO A 157 0.77 -7.59 -18.89
N LYS A 158 1.48 -6.76 -19.62
CA LYS A 158 1.23 -6.55 -21.05
C LYS A 158 1.38 -7.87 -21.80
N GLY A 159 0.40 -8.17 -22.65
CA GLY A 159 0.32 -9.41 -23.42
C GLY A 159 -0.32 -10.57 -22.67
N ALA A 160 -0.62 -10.45 -21.38
CA ALA A 160 -1.37 -11.47 -20.65
C ALA A 160 -2.89 -11.29 -20.84
N GLU A 161 -3.63 -12.38 -20.93
CA GLU A 161 -5.10 -12.36 -21.00
C GLU A 161 -5.72 -11.98 -19.66
N GLN A 162 -5.11 -12.43 -18.55
CA GLN A 162 -5.63 -12.26 -17.20
C GLN A 162 -4.58 -11.60 -16.29
N PRO A 163 -5.01 -10.92 -15.21
CA PRO A 163 -4.10 -10.47 -14.16
C PRO A 163 -3.44 -11.66 -13.43
N ILE A 164 -2.27 -11.41 -12.87
CA ILE A 164 -1.71 -12.27 -11.82
C ILE A 164 -2.13 -11.75 -10.45
N TYR A 165 -2.21 -12.65 -9.48
CA TYR A 165 -2.64 -12.34 -8.12
C TYR A 165 -1.59 -12.71 -7.09
N SER A 166 -1.59 -11.99 -5.96
CA SER A 166 -0.80 -12.28 -4.75
C SER A 166 0.71 -12.27 -4.96
N LYS A 167 1.17 -11.72 -6.07
CA LYS A 167 2.60 -11.68 -6.44
C LYS A 167 2.92 -10.35 -7.14
N THR A 168 4.09 -9.80 -6.84
CA THR A 168 4.68 -8.74 -7.68
C THR A 168 5.16 -9.33 -9.01
N LEU A 169 5.32 -8.49 -10.05
CA LEU A 169 5.90 -8.97 -11.31
C LEU A 169 7.31 -9.54 -11.10
N GLU A 170 8.10 -8.92 -10.23
CA GLU A 170 9.44 -9.41 -9.88
C GLU A 170 9.39 -10.80 -9.23
N SER A 171 8.55 -11.00 -8.21
CA SER A 171 8.42 -12.31 -7.53
C SER A 171 7.85 -13.39 -8.44
N ALA A 172 7.03 -13.00 -9.43
CA ALA A 172 6.52 -13.89 -10.48
C ALA A 172 7.53 -14.11 -11.62
N ARG A 173 8.69 -13.43 -11.60
CA ARG A 173 9.71 -13.45 -12.66
C ARG A 173 9.17 -13.01 -14.03
N ILE A 174 8.26 -12.05 -14.02
CA ILE A 174 7.66 -11.48 -15.24
C ILE A 174 8.36 -10.15 -15.54
N THR A 175 8.95 -10.04 -16.72
CA THR A 175 9.66 -8.84 -17.18
C THR A 175 8.78 -7.88 -17.99
N ALA A 176 7.60 -8.33 -18.43
CA ALA A 176 6.65 -7.49 -19.12
C ALA A 176 6.12 -6.39 -18.18
N ALA A 177 6.06 -5.16 -18.68
CA ALA A 177 5.48 -4.05 -17.92
C ALA A 177 3.98 -4.29 -17.65
N PRO A 178 3.41 -3.72 -16.57
CA PRO A 178 1.97 -3.81 -16.33
C PRO A 178 1.18 -3.05 -17.42
N VAL A 179 -0.07 -3.46 -17.65
CA VAL A 179 -1.00 -2.74 -18.54
C VAL A 179 -1.34 -1.38 -17.95
N LEU A 180 -1.68 -1.34 -16.66
CA LEU A 180 -1.93 -0.13 -15.90
C LEU A 180 -0.66 0.25 -15.13
N SER A 181 -0.12 1.44 -15.40
CA SER A 181 1.14 1.92 -14.85
C SER A 181 0.92 3.20 -14.02
N HIS A 182 1.88 3.49 -13.13
CA HIS A 182 1.86 4.67 -12.27
C HIS A 182 2.25 5.94 -13.05
N ARG A 183 1.38 6.35 -13.96
CA ARG A 183 1.46 7.67 -14.59
C ARG A 183 0.91 8.73 -13.64
N ARG A 184 1.24 9.99 -13.87
CA ARG A 184 0.59 11.09 -13.16
C ARG A 184 -0.92 10.99 -13.31
N GLY A 185 -1.65 11.01 -12.19
CA GLY A 185 -3.10 10.81 -12.14
C GLY A 185 -3.55 9.35 -12.01
N ALA A 186 -2.63 8.38 -12.03
CA ALA A 186 -3.00 7.00 -11.75
C ALA A 186 -3.58 6.86 -10.33
N VAL A 187 -4.56 5.97 -10.19
CA VAL A 187 -5.18 5.61 -8.91
C VAL A 187 -4.81 4.17 -8.59
N ALA A 188 -4.17 3.95 -7.44
CA ALA A 188 -3.69 2.64 -7.04
C ALA A 188 -4.00 2.33 -5.58
N MET A 189 -4.08 1.03 -5.23
CA MET A 189 -4.30 0.61 -3.85
C MET A 189 -3.01 0.66 -3.05
N ALA A 190 -3.10 1.25 -1.87
CA ALA A 190 -2.07 1.13 -0.86
C ALA A 190 -2.13 -0.25 -0.21
N ARG A 191 -0.97 -0.76 0.21
CA ARG A 191 -0.82 -2.02 0.93
C ARG A 191 0.37 -1.98 1.88
N SER A 192 0.43 -2.93 2.80
CA SER A 192 1.62 -3.18 3.61
C SER A 192 2.71 -3.90 2.79
N GLN A 193 3.72 -4.42 3.46
CA GLN A 193 4.75 -5.24 2.80
C GLN A 193 4.20 -6.56 2.21
N PHE A 194 3.05 -7.05 2.69
CA PHE A 194 2.45 -8.28 2.21
C PHE A 194 1.62 -8.02 0.95
N PRO A 195 1.71 -8.85 -0.10
CA PRO A 195 0.95 -8.66 -1.34
C PRO A 195 -0.57 -8.57 -1.14
N ASP A 196 -1.12 -9.39 -0.25
CA ASP A 196 -2.57 -9.53 -0.05
C ASP A 196 -3.05 -8.75 1.18
N SER A 197 -2.61 -7.50 1.31
CA SER A 197 -2.90 -6.64 2.46
C SER A 197 -3.58 -5.32 2.08
N ALA A 198 -3.97 -5.13 0.83
CA ALA A 198 -4.75 -3.98 0.44
C ALA A 198 -6.19 -4.13 0.93
N SER A 199 -6.83 -3.03 1.32
CA SER A 199 -8.22 -3.00 1.81
C SER A 199 -8.98 -1.81 1.22
N SER A 200 -9.03 -0.67 1.91
CA SER A 200 -9.72 0.54 1.46
C SER A 200 -8.78 1.69 1.10
N GLN A 201 -7.52 1.66 1.52
CA GLN A 201 -6.62 2.78 1.29
C GLN A 201 -6.15 2.82 -0.17
N PHE A 202 -6.21 4.00 -0.75
CA PHE A 202 -5.78 4.26 -2.13
C PHE A 202 -4.90 5.51 -2.19
N TYR A 203 -4.25 5.73 -3.32
CA TYR A 203 -3.51 6.96 -3.58
C TYR A 203 -3.62 7.41 -5.03
N PHE A 204 -3.51 8.73 -5.21
CA PHE A 204 -3.25 9.37 -6.50
C PHE A 204 -1.75 9.51 -6.70
N SER A 205 -1.25 9.13 -7.87
CA SER A 205 0.14 9.41 -8.28
C SER A 205 0.26 10.88 -8.73
N LEU A 206 1.11 11.64 -8.06
CA LEU A 206 1.32 13.07 -8.36
C LEU A 206 2.33 13.30 -9.48
N ALA A 207 3.09 12.26 -9.84
CA ALA A 207 4.08 12.22 -10.91
C ALA A 207 4.05 10.84 -11.59
N GLU A 208 4.93 10.65 -12.59
CA GLU A 208 5.23 9.31 -13.10
C GLU A 208 6.13 8.58 -12.11
N LEU A 209 5.71 7.38 -11.68
CA LEU A 209 6.35 6.60 -10.62
C LEU A 209 6.65 5.16 -11.10
N PRO A 210 7.47 4.99 -12.16
CA PRO A 210 7.68 3.69 -12.79
C PRO A 210 8.33 2.65 -11.84
N PHE A 211 8.99 3.09 -10.78
CA PHE A 211 9.55 2.19 -9.76
C PHE A 211 8.51 1.48 -8.89
N LEU A 212 7.23 1.92 -8.91
CA LEU A 212 6.11 1.25 -8.28
C LEU A 212 5.44 0.22 -9.21
N ASP A 213 5.71 0.29 -10.51
CA ASP A 213 5.10 -0.59 -11.50
C ASP A 213 5.46 -2.06 -11.22
N GLY A 214 4.44 -2.90 -11.27
CA GLY A 214 4.61 -4.33 -10.95
C GLY A 214 4.66 -4.65 -9.45
N SER A 215 4.60 -3.65 -8.57
CA SER A 215 4.61 -3.82 -7.11
C SER A 215 3.32 -3.40 -6.43
N TYR A 216 2.50 -2.56 -7.07
CA TYR A 216 1.21 -2.08 -6.57
C TYR A 216 0.15 -2.17 -7.65
N ALA A 217 -1.11 -2.37 -7.26
CA ALA A 217 -2.25 -2.51 -8.15
C ALA A 217 -2.78 -1.13 -8.55
N VAL A 218 -2.46 -0.67 -9.76
CA VAL A 218 -3.15 0.45 -10.39
C VAL A 218 -4.49 -0.06 -10.93
N PHE A 219 -5.58 0.66 -10.67
CA PHE A 219 -6.93 0.25 -11.05
C PHE A 219 -7.75 1.35 -11.74
N GLY A 220 -7.19 2.54 -11.88
CA GLY A 220 -7.89 3.66 -12.49
C GLY A 220 -6.98 4.83 -12.77
N ASN A 221 -7.59 5.89 -13.32
CA ASN A 221 -6.90 7.12 -13.65
C ASN A 221 -7.84 8.33 -13.50
N VAL A 222 -7.31 9.45 -13.05
CA VAL A 222 -8.00 10.74 -13.05
C VAL A 222 -8.13 11.22 -14.49
N THR A 223 -9.37 11.42 -14.94
CA THR A 223 -9.68 11.90 -16.28
C THR A 223 -10.01 13.39 -16.31
N ASP A 224 -10.46 13.94 -15.17
CA ASP A 224 -10.69 15.36 -14.97
C ASP A 224 -10.48 15.72 -13.50
N GLY A 225 -10.10 16.99 -13.22
CA GLY A 225 -9.87 17.45 -11.86
C GLY A 225 -8.46 17.18 -11.33
N MET A 226 -7.46 16.89 -12.18
CA MET A 226 -6.08 16.70 -11.73
C MET A 226 -5.50 17.95 -11.05
N ASN A 227 -5.95 19.14 -11.43
CA ASN A 227 -5.63 20.40 -10.76
C ASN A 227 -6.21 20.49 -9.33
N VAL A 228 -7.27 19.74 -9.03
CA VAL A 228 -7.81 19.57 -7.66
C VAL A 228 -6.90 18.63 -6.87
N VAL A 229 -6.53 17.47 -7.46
CA VAL A 229 -5.59 16.53 -6.85
C VAL A 229 -4.27 17.20 -6.47
N ASP A 230 -3.76 18.10 -7.33
CA ASP A 230 -2.53 18.84 -7.06
C ASP A 230 -2.61 19.77 -5.83
N LYS A 231 -3.81 20.17 -5.45
CA LYS A 231 -4.03 21.07 -4.30
C LYS A 231 -4.36 20.34 -3.03
N ILE A 232 -4.60 19.02 -3.06
CA ILE A 232 -4.89 18.24 -1.86
C ILE A 232 -3.73 18.39 -0.87
N GLN A 233 -4.06 18.75 0.35
CA GLN A 233 -3.14 18.82 1.47
C GLN A 233 -3.38 17.67 2.46
N GLN A 234 -2.38 17.35 3.24
CA GLN A 234 -2.56 16.36 4.31
C GLN A 234 -3.58 16.91 5.33
N GLY A 235 -4.60 16.09 5.59
CA GLY A 235 -5.74 16.46 6.43
C GLY A 235 -6.99 16.86 5.66
N ASP A 236 -6.88 17.20 4.37
CA ASP A 236 -8.07 17.45 3.53
C ASP A 236 -8.98 16.23 3.50
N ARG A 237 -10.29 16.48 3.42
CA ARG A 237 -11.29 15.43 3.47
C ARG A 237 -11.98 15.21 2.13
N ILE A 238 -12.38 13.97 1.91
CA ILE A 238 -13.29 13.60 0.82
C ILE A 238 -14.69 14.00 1.27
N ASP A 239 -15.28 15.01 0.63
CA ASP A 239 -16.64 15.45 0.93
C ASP A 239 -17.65 14.36 0.57
N SER A 240 -17.46 13.76 -0.60
CA SER A 240 -18.25 12.62 -1.09
C SER A 240 -17.53 11.89 -2.23
N ALA A 241 -17.85 10.62 -2.40
CA ALA A 241 -17.48 9.84 -3.58
C ALA A 241 -18.72 9.10 -4.13
N LYS A 242 -18.98 9.20 -5.43
CA LYS A 242 -20.16 8.60 -6.06
C LYS A 242 -19.81 7.91 -7.37
N VAL A 243 -20.35 6.73 -7.59
CA VAL A 243 -20.33 6.06 -8.90
C VAL A 243 -21.37 6.74 -9.77
N THR A 244 -20.93 7.37 -10.85
CA THR A 244 -21.83 8.09 -11.78
C THR A 244 -22.16 7.28 -13.03
N GLN A 245 -21.33 6.30 -13.40
CA GLN A 245 -21.53 5.38 -14.52
C GLN A 245 -20.89 4.03 -14.21
N GLY A 246 -21.44 2.97 -14.78
CA GLY A 246 -20.83 1.63 -14.72
C GLY A 246 -21.07 0.85 -13.41
N LEU A 247 -22.00 1.30 -12.54
CA LEU A 247 -22.33 0.55 -11.32
C LEU A 247 -22.96 -0.80 -11.65
N GLU A 248 -23.67 -0.93 -12.77
CA GLU A 248 -24.25 -2.18 -13.29
C GLU A 248 -23.21 -3.24 -13.64
N ASN A 249 -21.96 -2.81 -13.85
CA ASN A 249 -20.82 -3.69 -14.11
C ASN A 249 -20.25 -4.33 -12.83
N LEU A 250 -20.64 -3.84 -11.65
CA LEU A 250 -20.23 -4.41 -10.37
C LEU A 250 -20.92 -5.74 -10.13
N LYS A 251 -20.17 -6.77 -9.79
CA LYS A 251 -20.64 -8.10 -9.37
C LYS A 251 -20.15 -8.38 -7.96
N ASN A 252 -21.05 -8.83 -7.11
CA ASN A 252 -20.83 -9.24 -5.72
C ASN A 252 -20.95 -10.75 -5.58
#